data_5abc1f78ae46aa0dab4e4f70368f6547
#
_entry.id   5abc1f78ae46aa0dab4e4f70368f6547
#
_cell.length_a   1.000
_cell.length_b   1.000
_cell.length_c   1.000
_cell.angle_alpha   90.00
_cell.angle_beta   90.00
_cell.angle_gamma   90.00
#
_symmetry.space_group_name_H-M   'P 1'
#
loop_
_entity.id
_entity.type
_entity.pdbx_description
1 polymer ?
#
loop_
_entity_poly.entity_id
_entity_poly.type
_entity_poly.pdbx_seq_one_letter_code
_entity_poly.pdbx_strand_id
1 'polypeptide(L)'
;VAIVVTDGRPQDGVQDVSARARAAGIEIFAIGVGRVDMHTLRQIASEPLDDHVDYVESYSVIEKLTHKFQEAFCVVSDLCATGDHDCEQICISIPGAYKCACKEGFTLNNDGKTCSACSGGSGSALDLVFLIDGSKSVRPENFELVKKFINQIVDSLEVSDKQAQVGLVQYSSSVRQEFPLGQFKNKQDIKAAVKKMAYMEKGTMTGQALKYLIDSSFSVINGARPGVPKVGIVFTDGRSQDYITDAAKKAKDLGFRMFAVGVGNAVEDELREIASEPVAEHYFYTADFKTISKIGKKLQMKICIEEDPCECKSIVKFQTKVENLIKSLQQ
;
A
#
# COMPACT_ATOMS: atom_id res chain seq x y z
N VAL A 1 -23.37 28.20 -7.36
CA VAL A 1 -24.36 28.62 -6.36
C VAL A 1 -24.32 30.14 -6.20
N ALA A 2 -25.46 30.78 -6.12
CA ALA A 2 -25.62 32.20 -5.80
C ALA A 2 -26.56 32.38 -4.62
N ILE A 3 -26.24 33.27 -3.71
CA ILE A 3 -27.10 33.63 -2.57
C ILE A 3 -27.51 35.07 -2.73
N VAL A 4 -28.82 35.32 -2.86
CA VAL A 4 -29.38 36.65 -2.96
C VAL A 4 -30.06 37.02 -1.64
N VAL A 5 -29.59 38.08 -0.98
CA VAL A 5 -30.19 38.60 0.25
C VAL A 5 -30.80 39.95 -0.06
N THR A 6 -32.06 40.13 0.28
CA THR A 6 -32.77 41.39 0.00
C THR A 6 -33.77 41.73 1.12
N ASP A 7 -33.95 43.02 1.39
CA ASP A 7 -34.91 43.57 2.35
C ASP A 7 -35.99 44.40 1.71
N GLY A 8 -36.06 44.44 0.36
CA GLY A 8 -36.98 45.29 -0.38
C GLY A 8 -37.64 44.60 -1.57
N ARG A 9 -38.32 45.45 -2.39
CA ARG A 9 -38.87 45.05 -3.67
C ARG A 9 -37.96 45.54 -4.78
N PRO A 10 -37.66 44.71 -5.80
CA PRO A 10 -36.90 45.16 -6.96
C PRO A 10 -37.73 46.19 -7.74
N GLN A 11 -37.05 47.11 -8.36
CA GLN A 11 -37.66 48.14 -9.23
C GLN A 11 -37.78 47.67 -10.67
N ASP A 12 -37.13 46.57 -11.04
CA ASP A 12 -37.11 45.92 -12.33
C ASP A 12 -37.61 44.49 -12.28
N GLY A 13 -37.84 43.88 -13.44
CA GLY A 13 -38.30 42.51 -13.56
C GLY A 13 -37.16 41.51 -13.28
N VAL A 14 -37.27 40.68 -12.23
CA VAL A 14 -36.26 39.69 -11.84
C VAL A 14 -36.46 38.33 -12.51
N GLN A 15 -37.68 38.04 -13.00
CA GLN A 15 -38.08 36.70 -13.42
C GLN A 15 -37.22 36.16 -14.61
N ASP A 16 -37.07 36.96 -15.68
CA ASP A 16 -36.35 36.54 -16.89
C ASP A 16 -34.85 36.36 -16.64
N VAL A 17 -34.25 37.23 -15.83
CA VAL A 17 -32.83 37.18 -15.51
C VAL A 17 -32.54 35.97 -14.64
N SER A 18 -33.37 35.72 -13.63
CA SER A 18 -33.25 34.56 -12.73
C SER A 18 -33.49 33.26 -13.48
N ALA A 19 -34.46 33.21 -14.38
CA ALA A 19 -34.70 32.02 -15.20
C ALA A 19 -33.50 31.69 -16.11
N ARG A 20 -32.86 32.69 -16.71
CA ARG A 20 -31.66 32.51 -17.52
C ARG A 20 -30.46 32.02 -16.67
N ALA A 21 -30.30 32.55 -15.45
CA ALA A 21 -29.25 32.12 -14.53
C ALA A 21 -29.44 30.66 -14.13
N ARG A 22 -30.66 30.26 -13.79
CA ARG A 22 -30.98 28.85 -13.48
C ARG A 22 -30.77 27.94 -14.69
N ALA A 23 -31.18 28.37 -15.88
CA ALA A 23 -30.94 27.63 -17.12
C ALA A 23 -29.45 27.47 -17.47
N ALA A 24 -28.60 28.37 -16.99
CA ALA A 24 -27.15 28.30 -17.10
C ALA A 24 -26.50 27.39 -16.00
N GLY A 25 -27.30 26.66 -15.20
CA GLY A 25 -26.84 25.79 -14.16
C GLY A 25 -26.45 26.50 -12.86
N ILE A 26 -26.86 27.77 -12.67
CA ILE A 26 -26.62 28.48 -11.41
C ILE A 26 -27.78 28.18 -10.45
N GLU A 27 -27.45 27.53 -9.36
CA GLU A 27 -28.37 27.31 -8.24
C GLU A 27 -28.46 28.56 -7.39
N ILE A 28 -29.70 29.08 -7.16
CA ILE A 28 -29.95 30.35 -6.50
C ILE A 28 -30.75 30.16 -5.23
N PHE A 29 -30.20 30.60 -4.10
CA PHE A 29 -30.89 30.73 -2.82
C PHE A 29 -31.30 32.18 -2.63
N ALA A 30 -32.56 32.41 -2.23
CA ALA A 30 -33.11 33.75 -2.00
C ALA A 30 -33.51 33.91 -0.53
N ILE A 31 -32.92 34.89 0.14
CA ILE A 31 -33.16 35.19 1.53
C ILE A 31 -33.85 36.57 1.64
N GLY A 32 -35.02 36.58 2.20
CA GLY A 32 -35.73 37.83 2.51
C GLY A 32 -35.50 38.31 3.93
N VAL A 33 -35.29 39.61 4.08
CA VAL A 33 -35.12 40.23 5.40
C VAL A 33 -36.19 41.33 5.61
N GLY A 34 -36.94 41.24 6.70
CA GLY A 34 -37.90 42.26 7.06
C GLY A 34 -39.10 42.37 6.10
N ARG A 35 -39.28 43.52 5.46
CA ARG A 35 -40.47 43.78 4.63
C ARG A 35 -40.29 43.37 3.16
N VAL A 36 -39.84 42.16 2.89
CA VAL A 36 -39.63 41.68 1.53
C VAL A 36 -40.90 41.07 0.94
N ASP A 37 -41.00 41.08 -0.40
CA ASP A 37 -42.04 40.38 -1.12
C ASP A 37 -41.66 38.94 -1.39
N MET A 38 -42.37 38.02 -0.73
CA MET A 38 -42.13 36.57 -0.89
C MET A 38 -42.34 36.07 -2.31
N HIS A 39 -43.21 36.71 -3.07
CA HIS A 39 -43.42 36.35 -4.48
C HIS A 39 -42.15 36.61 -5.30
N THR A 40 -41.50 37.73 -5.07
CA THR A 40 -40.22 38.06 -5.70
C THR A 40 -39.12 37.04 -5.34
N LEU A 41 -39.00 36.65 -4.09
CA LEU A 41 -38.02 35.65 -3.69
C LEU A 41 -38.20 34.30 -4.41
N ARG A 42 -39.46 33.86 -4.54
CA ARG A 42 -39.81 32.64 -5.26
C ARG A 42 -39.52 32.72 -6.77
N GLN A 43 -39.57 33.90 -7.37
CA GLN A 43 -39.17 34.08 -8.77
C GLN A 43 -37.65 34.01 -8.98
N ILE A 44 -36.89 34.41 -7.98
CA ILE A 44 -35.41 34.40 -8.02
C ILE A 44 -34.85 33.02 -7.77
N ALA A 45 -35.35 32.30 -6.76
CA ALA A 45 -34.80 31.07 -6.25
C ALA A 45 -34.89 29.87 -7.21
N SER A 46 -34.04 28.91 -7.03
CA SER A 46 -34.10 27.61 -7.70
C SER A 46 -35.19 26.71 -7.08
N GLU A 47 -35.62 25.70 -7.81
CA GLU A 47 -36.49 24.63 -7.29
C GLU A 47 -35.63 23.52 -6.56
N PRO A 48 -36.16 22.87 -5.52
CA PRO A 48 -37.47 23.14 -4.88
C PRO A 48 -37.42 24.38 -3.99
N LEU A 49 -38.51 25.18 -4.05
CA LEU A 49 -38.56 26.49 -3.39
C LEU A 49 -38.44 26.43 -1.86
N ASP A 50 -38.90 25.33 -1.22
CA ASP A 50 -38.85 25.15 0.24
C ASP A 50 -37.40 25.04 0.75
N ASP A 51 -36.47 24.61 -0.10
CA ASP A 51 -35.06 24.49 0.23
C ASP A 51 -34.27 25.75 -0.15
N HIS A 52 -34.78 26.55 -1.09
CA HIS A 52 -34.05 27.68 -1.69
C HIS A 52 -34.59 29.05 -1.32
N VAL A 53 -35.73 29.14 -0.64
CA VAL A 53 -36.32 30.41 -0.19
C VAL A 53 -36.39 30.43 1.34
N ASP A 54 -35.82 31.48 1.93
CA ASP A 54 -35.85 31.69 3.37
C ASP A 54 -36.22 33.14 3.70
N TYR A 55 -36.70 33.32 4.93
CA TYR A 55 -37.12 34.62 5.43
C TYR A 55 -36.69 34.80 6.89
N VAL A 56 -36.18 35.99 7.21
CA VAL A 56 -35.90 36.43 8.56
C VAL A 56 -36.48 37.82 8.82
N GLU A 57 -36.89 38.06 10.06
CA GLU A 57 -37.52 39.34 10.44
C GLU A 57 -36.55 40.52 10.43
N SER A 58 -35.27 40.28 10.65
CA SER A 58 -34.21 41.29 10.65
C SER A 58 -32.85 40.70 10.39
N TYR A 59 -31.89 41.54 9.98
CA TYR A 59 -30.49 41.14 9.81
C TYR A 59 -29.84 40.57 11.07
N SER A 60 -30.30 40.97 12.27
CA SER A 60 -29.76 40.48 13.55
C SER A 60 -30.00 38.99 13.80
N VAL A 61 -30.90 38.36 13.10
CA VAL A 61 -31.25 36.93 13.23
C VAL A 61 -30.85 36.09 12.01
N ILE A 62 -30.15 36.68 11.07
CA ILE A 62 -29.71 36.00 9.84
C ILE A 62 -28.76 34.84 10.14
N GLU A 63 -28.03 34.88 11.26
CA GLU A 63 -27.17 33.79 11.70
C GLU A 63 -27.91 32.46 11.90
N LYS A 64 -29.22 32.51 12.20
CA LYS A 64 -30.04 31.30 12.35
C LYS A 64 -30.13 30.48 11.06
N LEU A 65 -29.92 31.09 9.93
CA LEU A 65 -29.90 30.40 8.62
C LEU A 65 -28.58 29.73 8.31
N THR A 66 -27.52 29.99 9.06
CA THR A 66 -26.18 29.44 8.79
C THR A 66 -26.20 27.91 8.76
N HIS A 67 -26.86 27.26 9.72
CA HIS A 67 -26.96 25.80 9.76
C HIS A 67 -27.74 25.23 8.59
N LYS A 68 -28.87 25.84 8.22
CA LYS A 68 -29.68 25.39 7.09
C LYS A 68 -28.90 25.46 5.77
N PHE A 69 -28.14 26.53 5.56
CA PHE A 69 -27.29 26.67 4.37
C PHE A 69 -26.07 25.77 4.39
N GLN A 70 -25.46 25.54 5.56
CA GLN A 70 -24.37 24.56 5.67
C GLN A 70 -24.83 23.17 5.25
N GLU A 71 -26.02 22.76 5.68
CA GLU A 71 -26.60 21.47 5.28
C GLU A 71 -26.96 21.44 3.78
N ALA A 72 -27.57 22.51 3.25
CA ALA A 72 -27.94 22.61 1.83
C ALA A 72 -26.73 22.67 0.88
N PHE A 73 -25.62 23.32 1.29
CA PHE A 73 -24.39 23.37 0.51
C PHE A 73 -23.54 22.11 0.67
N CYS A 74 -23.79 21.30 1.69
CA CYS A 74 -23.08 20.07 1.99
C CYS A 74 -23.83 18.79 1.56
N VAL A 75 -24.83 18.87 0.69
CA VAL A 75 -25.32 17.70 -0.04
C VAL A 75 -24.28 17.36 -1.11
N VAL A 76 -23.10 17.01 -0.65
CA VAL A 76 -22.13 16.28 -1.43
C VAL A 76 -22.61 14.84 -1.39
N SER A 77 -22.94 14.27 -2.53
CA SER A 77 -23.02 12.80 -2.63
C SER A 77 -21.72 12.25 -2.06
N ASP A 78 -21.79 11.62 -0.90
CA ASP A 78 -20.64 10.98 -0.28
C ASP A 78 -20.28 9.73 -1.10
N LEU A 79 -19.44 9.95 -2.11
CA LEU A 79 -18.99 8.91 -3.03
C LEU A 79 -18.32 7.74 -2.27
N CYS A 80 -17.73 8.02 -1.10
CA CYS A 80 -17.17 7.01 -0.24
C CYS A 80 -18.27 6.19 0.46
N ALA A 81 -19.36 6.81 0.89
CA ALA A 81 -20.47 6.13 1.53
C ALA A 81 -21.33 5.33 0.53
N THR A 82 -21.47 5.83 -0.70
CA THR A 82 -22.23 5.12 -1.77
C THR A 82 -21.41 4.00 -2.42
N GLY A 83 -20.10 3.95 -2.21
CA GLY A 83 -19.22 2.97 -2.83
C GLY A 83 -18.84 3.31 -4.28
N ASP A 84 -19.19 4.50 -4.77
CA ASP A 84 -18.83 4.99 -6.11
C ASP A 84 -17.41 5.56 -6.14
N HIS A 85 -16.45 4.73 -5.78
CA HIS A 85 -15.02 5.09 -5.77
C HIS A 85 -14.12 3.91 -6.11
N ASP A 86 -12.93 4.18 -6.61
CA ASP A 86 -11.91 3.17 -6.98
C ASP A 86 -10.77 3.06 -5.95
N CYS A 87 -10.93 3.57 -4.72
CA CYS A 87 -9.89 3.49 -3.70
C CYS A 87 -9.67 2.07 -3.22
N GLU A 88 -8.42 1.61 -3.23
CA GLU A 88 -8.08 0.26 -2.78
C GLU A 88 -8.24 0.07 -1.27
N GLN A 89 -7.93 1.10 -0.45
CA GLN A 89 -7.92 0.96 1.02
C GLN A 89 -8.83 1.95 1.74
N ILE A 90 -8.57 3.24 1.64
CA ILE A 90 -9.29 4.28 2.36
C ILE A 90 -9.83 5.30 1.38
N CYS A 91 -11.13 5.55 1.44
CA CYS A 91 -11.77 6.63 0.73
C CYS A 91 -12.02 7.80 1.70
N ILE A 92 -11.70 9.01 1.27
CA ILE A 92 -11.92 10.26 2.01
C ILE A 92 -12.83 11.14 1.17
N SER A 93 -14.02 11.42 1.69
CA SER A 93 -14.98 12.30 1.03
C SER A 93 -14.48 13.75 1.06
N ILE A 94 -14.52 14.39 -0.09
CA ILE A 94 -14.24 15.83 -0.25
C ILE A 94 -15.38 16.46 -1.08
N PRO A 95 -15.63 17.78 -0.98
CA PRO A 95 -16.72 18.43 -1.69
C PRO A 95 -16.71 18.13 -3.20
N GLY A 96 -17.73 17.42 -3.70
CA GLY A 96 -17.89 17.06 -5.12
C GLY A 96 -16.96 15.98 -5.66
N ALA A 97 -16.17 15.31 -4.79
CA ALA A 97 -15.20 14.29 -5.20
C ALA A 97 -14.83 13.34 -4.04
N TYR A 98 -13.88 12.47 -4.29
CA TYR A 98 -13.22 11.69 -3.27
C TYR A 98 -11.70 11.72 -3.45
N LYS A 99 -10.98 11.39 -2.41
CA LYS A 99 -9.52 11.19 -2.41
C LYS A 99 -9.21 9.86 -1.77
N CYS A 100 -8.33 9.10 -2.39
CA CYS A 100 -7.86 7.86 -1.80
C CYS A 100 -6.70 8.11 -0.84
N ALA A 101 -6.64 7.31 0.20
CA ALA A 101 -5.54 7.26 1.14
C ALA A 101 -5.21 5.79 1.46
N CYS A 102 -4.06 5.59 2.09
CA CYS A 102 -3.60 4.27 2.46
C CYS A 102 -3.55 4.13 3.99
N LYS A 103 -3.69 2.90 4.47
CA LYS A 103 -3.49 2.55 5.87
C LYS A 103 -2.04 2.83 6.27
N GLU A 104 -1.79 2.91 7.58
CA GLU A 104 -0.45 3.07 8.13
C GLU A 104 0.51 2.01 7.57
N GLY A 105 1.70 2.42 7.13
CA GLY A 105 2.69 1.57 6.49
C GLY A 105 2.53 1.38 4.98
N PHE A 106 1.50 1.99 4.36
CA PHE A 106 1.30 1.96 2.91
C PHE A 106 1.39 3.37 2.31
N THR A 107 1.87 3.46 1.09
CA THR A 107 1.96 4.71 0.32
C THR A 107 1.04 4.64 -0.89
N LEU A 108 0.37 5.75 -1.17
CA LEU A 108 -0.48 5.88 -2.34
C LEU A 108 0.37 5.91 -3.61
N ASN A 109 0.05 5.04 -4.55
CA ASN A 109 0.72 4.95 -5.84
C ASN A 109 0.41 6.15 -6.74
N ASN A 110 1.17 6.30 -7.83
CA ASN A 110 1.02 7.42 -8.77
C ASN A 110 -0.35 7.44 -9.49
N ASP A 111 -1.08 6.34 -9.48
CA ASP A 111 -2.45 6.26 -10.00
C ASP A 111 -3.47 6.99 -9.10
N GLY A 112 -3.07 7.38 -7.88
CA GLY A 112 -3.91 8.06 -6.90
C GLY A 112 -5.01 7.19 -6.29
N LYS A 113 -4.99 5.87 -6.47
CA LYS A 113 -6.07 4.93 -6.10
C LYS A 113 -5.59 3.70 -5.36
N THR A 114 -4.45 3.12 -5.76
CA THR A 114 -3.88 1.91 -5.17
C THR A 114 -2.79 2.22 -4.15
N CYS A 115 -2.54 1.28 -3.25
CA CYS A 115 -1.60 1.42 -2.15
C CYS A 115 -0.52 0.35 -2.21
N SER A 116 0.74 0.73 -2.10
CA SER A 116 1.85 -0.21 -1.93
C SER A 116 2.52 -0.03 -0.57
N ALA A 117 3.04 -1.11 -0.02
CA ALA A 117 3.84 -1.05 1.20
C ALA A 117 5.21 -0.40 1.00
N CYS A 118 5.56 -0.10 -0.26
CA CYS A 118 6.81 0.51 -0.65
C CYS A 118 6.65 2.02 -0.84
N SER A 119 7.12 2.80 0.12
CA SER A 119 7.20 4.27 0.00
C SER A 119 8.29 4.65 -0.99
N GLY A 120 7.89 5.27 -2.07
CA GLY A 120 8.81 5.88 -3.03
C GLY A 120 8.16 5.90 -4.40
N GLY A 121 7.68 7.05 -4.83
CA GLY A 121 7.10 7.25 -6.15
C GLY A 121 8.05 6.90 -7.28
N SER A 122 7.95 5.72 -7.76
CA SER A 122 8.66 4.93 -8.75
C SER A 122 9.15 3.64 -8.05
N GLY A 123 8.29 2.61 -8.01
CA GLY A 123 8.54 1.36 -7.30
C GLY A 123 9.98 0.88 -7.48
N SER A 124 10.73 0.86 -6.39
CA SER A 124 12.12 0.41 -6.42
C SER A 124 12.15 -1.04 -6.86
N ALA A 125 13.00 -1.33 -7.84
CA ALA A 125 13.20 -2.70 -8.30
C ALA A 125 13.65 -3.58 -7.13
N LEU A 126 13.06 -4.77 -7.00
CA LEU A 126 13.30 -5.71 -5.92
C LEU A 126 13.28 -7.14 -6.44
N ASP A 127 14.28 -7.95 -6.10
CA ASP A 127 14.27 -9.40 -6.31
C ASP A 127 14.00 -10.09 -4.99
N LEU A 128 12.81 -10.70 -4.86
CA LEU A 128 12.33 -11.37 -3.65
C LEU A 128 12.24 -12.88 -3.86
N VAL A 129 12.86 -13.67 -2.99
CA VAL A 129 12.74 -15.13 -3.00
C VAL A 129 12.21 -15.64 -1.66
N PHE A 130 11.15 -16.44 -1.70
CA PHE A 130 10.66 -17.19 -0.57
C PHE A 130 11.37 -18.54 -0.48
N LEU A 131 11.90 -18.86 0.71
CA LEU A 131 12.37 -20.20 1.09
C LEU A 131 11.40 -20.80 2.08
N ILE A 132 10.59 -21.74 1.65
CA ILE A 132 9.45 -22.25 2.42
C ILE A 132 9.71 -23.66 2.89
N ASP A 133 9.66 -23.85 4.21
CA ASP A 133 9.71 -25.15 4.85
C ASP A 133 8.50 -26.00 4.47
N GLY A 134 8.75 -27.09 3.78
CA GLY A 134 7.79 -28.11 3.42
C GLY A 134 8.01 -29.42 4.19
N SER A 135 8.60 -29.35 5.39
CA SER A 135 8.83 -30.51 6.24
C SER A 135 7.51 -31.10 6.78
N LYS A 136 7.57 -32.35 7.23
CA LYS A 136 6.41 -33.09 7.75
C LYS A 136 5.76 -32.43 8.96
N SER A 137 6.53 -31.67 9.77
CA SER A 137 6.04 -30.98 10.96
C SER A 137 5.04 -29.87 10.66
N VAL A 138 5.16 -29.21 9.49
CA VAL A 138 4.24 -28.14 9.05
C VAL A 138 2.81 -28.64 8.96
N ARG A 139 2.57 -29.83 8.44
CA ARG A 139 1.29 -30.48 8.16
C ARG A 139 0.50 -29.82 7.03
N PRO A 140 -0.36 -30.56 6.31
CA PRO A 140 -1.09 -30.06 5.13
C PRO A 140 -1.95 -28.83 5.42
N GLU A 141 -2.67 -28.81 6.54
CA GLU A 141 -3.56 -27.70 6.91
C GLU A 141 -2.80 -26.40 7.18
N ASN A 142 -1.61 -26.50 7.81
CA ASN A 142 -0.77 -25.33 8.07
C ASN A 142 -0.04 -24.88 6.81
N PHE A 143 0.30 -25.81 5.91
CA PHE A 143 0.92 -25.48 4.63
C PHE A 143 -0.01 -24.61 3.77
N GLU A 144 -1.33 -24.80 3.86
CA GLU A 144 -2.30 -23.90 3.24
C GLU A 144 -2.30 -22.48 3.86
N LEU A 145 -2.02 -22.36 5.18
CA LEU A 145 -1.85 -21.06 5.82
C LEU A 145 -0.55 -20.37 5.36
N VAL A 146 0.51 -21.15 5.12
CA VAL A 146 1.76 -20.62 4.55
C VAL A 146 1.54 -20.10 3.13
N LYS A 147 0.78 -20.81 2.29
CA LYS A 147 0.40 -20.30 0.96
C LYS A 147 -0.36 -18.96 1.05
N LYS A 148 -1.27 -18.82 2.01
CA LYS A 148 -1.99 -17.56 2.24
C LYS A 148 -1.03 -16.45 2.69
N PHE A 149 -0.06 -16.76 3.54
CA PHE A 149 0.97 -15.85 3.99
C PHE A 149 1.83 -15.33 2.81
N ILE A 150 2.27 -16.23 1.91
CA ILE A 150 3.00 -15.84 0.69
C ILE A 150 2.14 -14.88 -0.15
N ASN A 151 0.88 -15.26 -0.40
CA ASN A 151 -0.04 -14.44 -1.19
C ASN A 151 -0.28 -13.06 -0.56
N GLN A 152 -0.39 -12.98 0.75
CA GLN A 152 -0.54 -11.72 1.48
C GLN A 152 0.65 -10.78 1.23
N ILE A 153 1.88 -11.30 1.24
CA ILE A 153 3.07 -10.50 0.94
C ILE A 153 3.09 -10.10 -0.54
N VAL A 154 2.79 -11.01 -1.45
CA VAL A 154 2.72 -10.72 -2.89
C VAL A 154 1.70 -9.63 -3.22
N ASP A 155 0.58 -9.60 -2.49
CA ASP A 155 -0.45 -8.55 -2.67
C ASP A 155 0.06 -7.14 -2.39
N SER A 156 1.04 -6.99 -1.51
CA SER A 156 1.64 -5.69 -1.15
C SER A 156 2.71 -5.20 -2.13
N LEU A 157 3.16 -6.04 -3.06
CA LEU A 157 4.22 -5.72 -4.00
C LEU A 157 3.66 -5.24 -5.34
N GLU A 158 4.39 -4.39 -6.03
CA GLU A 158 4.16 -4.09 -7.45
C GLU A 158 4.98 -5.07 -8.31
N VAL A 159 4.32 -6.14 -8.81
CA VAL A 159 5.00 -7.18 -9.58
C VAL A 159 5.05 -6.81 -11.05
N SER A 160 6.26 -6.65 -11.58
CA SER A 160 6.53 -6.39 -13.01
C SER A 160 8.00 -6.63 -13.34
N ASP A 161 8.36 -6.60 -14.61
CA ASP A 161 9.76 -6.70 -15.05
C ASP A 161 10.66 -5.58 -14.52
N LYS A 162 10.08 -4.42 -14.23
CA LYS A 162 10.82 -3.23 -13.78
C LYS A 162 10.82 -3.03 -12.28
N GLN A 163 9.86 -3.62 -11.58
CA GLN A 163 9.65 -3.45 -10.15
C GLN A 163 9.97 -4.74 -9.38
N ALA A 164 9.04 -5.30 -8.59
CA ALA A 164 9.31 -6.52 -7.86
C ALA A 164 9.25 -7.75 -8.76
N GLN A 165 10.27 -8.59 -8.69
CA GLN A 165 10.25 -9.96 -9.16
C GLN A 165 10.18 -10.92 -7.98
N VAL A 166 9.44 -12.01 -8.10
CA VAL A 166 9.24 -12.99 -7.05
C VAL A 166 9.67 -14.37 -7.50
N GLY A 167 10.46 -15.04 -6.69
CA GLY A 167 10.81 -16.46 -6.81
C GLY A 167 10.33 -17.24 -5.60
N LEU A 168 10.11 -18.53 -5.77
CA LEU A 168 9.64 -19.43 -4.73
C LEU A 168 10.41 -20.74 -4.74
N VAL A 169 10.92 -21.12 -3.58
CA VAL A 169 11.61 -22.37 -3.32
C VAL A 169 10.95 -23.06 -2.12
N GLN A 170 10.60 -24.30 -2.26
CA GLN A 170 10.21 -25.18 -1.15
C GLN A 170 11.37 -26.09 -0.78
N TYR A 171 11.60 -26.29 0.49
CA TYR A 171 12.62 -27.23 0.95
C TYR A 171 12.09 -28.20 2.02
N SER A 172 12.65 -29.38 2.01
CA SER A 172 12.42 -30.44 3.00
C SER A 172 13.72 -31.23 3.22
N SER A 173 13.79 -32.51 2.91
CA SER A 173 15.05 -33.28 2.78
C SER A 173 15.85 -32.94 1.50
N SER A 174 15.23 -32.22 0.58
CA SER A 174 15.81 -31.71 -0.65
C SER A 174 15.24 -30.32 -0.95
N VAL A 175 15.84 -29.59 -1.87
CA VAL A 175 15.41 -28.26 -2.29
C VAL A 175 14.71 -28.39 -3.65
N ARG A 176 13.55 -27.75 -3.78
CA ARG A 176 12.78 -27.69 -5.03
C ARG A 176 12.44 -26.25 -5.38
N GLN A 177 12.89 -25.83 -6.54
CA GLN A 177 12.45 -24.54 -7.11
C GLN A 177 11.02 -24.69 -7.65
N GLU A 178 10.08 -23.95 -7.09
CA GLU A 178 8.71 -23.91 -7.59
C GLU A 178 8.61 -23.02 -8.83
N PHE A 179 9.24 -21.84 -8.76
CA PHE A 179 9.46 -20.94 -9.90
C PHE A 179 10.61 -19.96 -9.63
N PRO A 180 11.42 -19.63 -10.67
CA PRO A 180 12.50 -18.64 -10.53
C PRO A 180 11.98 -17.21 -10.56
N LEU A 181 12.88 -16.26 -10.26
CA LEU A 181 12.62 -14.82 -10.40
C LEU A 181 12.19 -14.48 -11.83
N GLY A 182 11.19 -13.58 -11.93
CA GLY A 182 10.73 -13.06 -13.21
C GLY A 182 10.01 -14.04 -14.12
N GLN A 183 9.72 -15.28 -13.70
CA GLN A 183 8.88 -16.20 -14.47
C GLN A 183 7.47 -15.67 -14.64
N PHE A 184 6.90 -15.08 -13.59
CA PHE A 184 5.58 -14.48 -13.59
C PHE A 184 5.68 -12.95 -13.53
N LYS A 185 4.90 -12.26 -14.36
CA LYS A 185 4.95 -10.81 -14.53
C LYS A 185 3.83 -10.05 -13.81
N ASN A 186 2.95 -10.78 -13.14
CA ASN A 186 1.82 -10.24 -12.40
C ASN A 186 1.50 -11.08 -11.16
N LYS A 187 0.77 -10.48 -10.22
CA LYS A 187 0.40 -11.10 -8.95
C LYS A 187 -0.51 -12.33 -9.14
N GLN A 188 -1.40 -12.30 -10.12
CA GLN A 188 -2.40 -13.35 -10.34
C GLN A 188 -1.73 -14.66 -10.71
N ASP A 189 -0.75 -14.65 -11.60
CA ASP A 189 -0.01 -15.82 -12.03
C ASP A 189 0.84 -16.41 -10.89
N ILE A 190 1.48 -15.54 -10.09
CA ILE A 190 2.19 -15.95 -8.86
C ILE A 190 1.25 -16.66 -7.90
N LYS A 191 0.10 -16.07 -7.60
CA LYS A 191 -0.90 -16.67 -6.70
C LYS A 191 -1.42 -18.00 -7.21
N ALA A 192 -1.63 -18.12 -8.52
CA ALA A 192 -2.04 -19.38 -9.15
C ALA A 192 -0.96 -20.45 -9.01
N ALA A 193 0.32 -20.10 -9.17
CA ALA A 193 1.44 -21.00 -8.96
C ALA A 193 1.58 -21.42 -7.49
N VAL A 194 1.48 -20.49 -6.55
CA VAL A 194 1.48 -20.77 -5.10
C VAL A 194 0.35 -21.74 -4.73
N LYS A 195 -0.86 -21.53 -5.25
CA LYS A 195 -2.00 -22.42 -5.01
C LYS A 195 -1.73 -23.87 -5.48
N LYS A 196 -1.05 -24.03 -6.61
CA LYS A 196 -0.70 -25.33 -7.20
C LYS A 196 0.50 -26.01 -6.54
N MET A 197 1.26 -25.33 -5.68
CA MET A 197 2.44 -25.87 -5.04
C MET A 197 2.11 -27.12 -4.24
N ALA A 198 2.75 -28.25 -4.60
CA ALA A 198 2.56 -29.52 -3.94
C ALA A 198 3.45 -29.60 -2.68
N TYR A 199 2.90 -30.03 -1.56
CA TYR A 199 3.58 -30.19 -0.30
C TYR A 199 4.57 -31.36 -0.31
N MET A 200 5.80 -31.17 0.21
CA MET A 200 6.89 -32.18 0.11
C MET A 200 6.89 -33.22 1.22
N GLU A 201 6.47 -32.86 2.43
CA GLU A 201 6.27 -33.77 3.58
C GLU A 201 7.49 -34.57 4.05
N LYS A 202 8.71 -34.01 4.03
CA LYS A 202 9.93 -34.72 4.44
C LYS A 202 10.68 -33.97 5.56
N GLY A 203 12.02 -34.02 5.57
CA GLY A 203 12.88 -33.38 6.56
C GLY A 203 13.01 -31.87 6.44
N THR A 204 13.96 -31.27 7.17
CA THR A 204 14.13 -29.81 7.30
C THR A 204 15.60 -29.43 7.07
N MET A 205 16.03 -29.37 5.81
CA MET A 205 17.41 -29.05 5.44
C MET A 205 17.55 -27.56 5.10
N THR A 206 17.45 -26.70 6.11
CA THR A 206 17.47 -25.24 5.97
C THR A 206 18.79 -24.71 5.44
N GLY A 207 19.93 -25.29 5.85
CA GLY A 207 21.25 -24.93 5.36
C GLY A 207 21.41 -25.16 3.85
N GLN A 208 20.90 -26.30 3.34
CA GLN A 208 20.87 -26.56 1.90
C GLN A 208 19.98 -25.54 1.14
N ALA A 209 18.86 -25.17 1.74
CA ALA A 209 17.96 -24.16 1.15
C ALA A 209 18.64 -22.79 1.08
N LEU A 210 19.34 -22.36 2.12
CA LEU A 210 20.12 -21.11 2.12
C LEU A 210 21.25 -21.17 1.08
N LYS A 211 21.94 -22.29 0.96
CA LYS A 211 22.96 -22.46 -0.07
C LYS A 211 22.35 -22.38 -1.48
N TYR A 212 21.20 -23.00 -1.69
CA TYR A 212 20.48 -22.91 -2.97
C TYR A 212 20.05 -21.48 -3.28
N LEU A 213 19.60 -20.71 -2.29
CA LEU A 213 19.28 -19.29 -2.44
C LEU A 213 20.48 -18.50 -3.00
N ILE A 214 21.66 -18.73 -2.40
CA ILE A 214 22.89 -18.02 -2.77
C ILE A 214 23.38 -18.43 -4.17
N ASP A 215 23.47 -19.72 -4.40
CA ASP A 215 24.17 -20.27 -5.59
C ASP A 215 23.27 -20.35 -6.81
N SER A 216 21.94 -20.42 -6.61
CA SER A 216 20.96 -20.65 -7.68
C SER A 216 19.90 -19.58 -7.76
N SER A 217 19.11 -19.35 -6.71
CA SER A 217 17.92 -18.48 -6.79
C SER A 217 18.25 -17.05 -7.17
N PHE A 218 19.33 -16.48 -6.61
CA PHE A 218 19.81 -15.14 -6.92
C PHE A 218 20.89 -15.11 -8.01
N SER A 219 20.89 -16.10 -8.89
CA SER A 219 21.74 -16.10 -10.09
C SER A 219 21.05 -15.41 -11.27
N VAL A 220 21.83 -14.83 -12.17
CA VAL A 220 21.32 -14.19 -13.41
C VAL A 220 20.56 -15.21 -14.27
N ILE A 221 20.99 -16.47 -14.29
CA ILE A 221 20.33 -17.56 -15.05
C ILE A 221 18.89 -17.79 -14.54
N ASN A 222 18.66 -17.60 -13.23
CA ASN A 222 17.34 -17.73 -12.60
C ASN A 222 16.61 -16.38 -12.43
N GLY A 223 16.98 -15.38 -13.24
CA GLY A 223 16.26 -14.12 -13.36
C GLY A 223 16.69 -13.01 -12.42
N ALA A 224 17.70 -13.22 -11.57
CA ALA A 224 18.20 -12.16 -10.69
C ALA A 224 18.82 -11.01 -11.50
N ARG A 225 18.46 -9.80 -11.15
CA ARG A 225 18.88 -8.59 -11.84
C ARG A 225 20.13 -7.98 -11.18
N PRO A 226 21.21 -7.70 -11.95
CA PRO A 226 22.38 -7.02 -11.39
C PRO A 226 22.02 -5.65 -10.82
N GLY A 227 22.57 -5.31 -9.65
CA GLY A 227 22.35 -4.02 -8.99
C GLY A 227 20.96 -3.83 -8.36
N VAL A 228 20.07 -4.81 -8.49
CA VAL A 228 18.76 -4.80 -7.82
C VAL A 228 18.88 -5.44 -6.44
N PRO A 229 18.31 -4.81 -5.39
CA PRO A 229 18.29 -5.36 -4.05
C PRO A 229 17.67 -6.76 -3.99
N LYS A 230 18.30 -7.64 -3.22
CA LYS A 230 17.91 -9.04 -3.05
C LYS A 230 17.36 -9.27 -1.66
N VAL A 231 16.14 -9.76 -1.58
CA VAL A 231 15.47 -10.08 -0.32
C VAL A 231 15.12 -11.56 -0.27
N GLY A 232 15.56 -12.23 0.79
CA GLY A 232 15.21 -13.61 1.11
C GLY A 232 14.25 -13.66 2.30
N ILE A 233 13.15 -14.39 2.18
CA ILE A 233 12.24 -14.68 3.29
C ILE A 233 12.29 -16.16 3.59
N VAL A 234 12.86 -16.53 4.72
CA VAL A 234 12.94 -17.91 5.19
C VAL A 234 11.81 -18.17 6.16
N PHE A 235 11.00 -19.17 5.86
CA PHE A 235 9.91 -19.63 6.71
C PHE A 235 10.17 -21.06 7.20
N THR A 236 10.12 -21.31 8.52
CA THR A 236 10.29 -22.63 9.12
C THR A 236 9.44 -22.82 10.39
N ASP A 237 9.06 -24.06 10.67
CA ASP A 237 8.38 -24.45 11.91
C ASP A 237 9.21 -25.37 12.82
N GLY A 238 10.50 -25.58 12.50
CA GLY A 238 11.34 -26.50 13.24
C GLY A 238 12.83 -26.16 13.23
N ARG A 239 13.58 -27.04 13.90
CA ARG A 239 15.04 -27.01 13.89
C ARG A 239 15.57 -27.49 12.54
N SER A 240 16.61 -26.84 12.03
CA SER A 240 17.36 -27.35 10.87
C SER A 240 18.05 -28.68 11.20
N GLN A 241 18.00 -29.61 10.24
CA GLN A 241 18.71 -30.89 10.33
C GLN A 241 20.16 -30.82 9.81
N ASP A 242 20.51 -29.71 9.17
CA ASP A 242 21.84 -29.39 8.69
C ASP A 242 22.38 -28.08 9.25
N TYR A 243 23.66 -27.83 9.02
CA TYR A 243 24.34 -26.65 9.53
C TYR A 243 23.97 -25.40 8.68
N ILE A 244 23.57 -24.33 9.35
CA ILE A 244 23.05 -23.11 8.69
C ILE A 244 24.03 -21.93 8.71
N THR A 245 24.96 -21.89 9.69
CA THR A 245 25.74 -20.69 10.04
C THR A 245 26.50 -20.11 8.86
N ASP A 246 27.27 -20.95 8.14
CA ASP A 246 28.10 -20.46 7.02
C ASP A 246 27.25 -19.91 5.88
N ALA A 247 26.16 -20.60 5.54
CA ALA A 247 25.25 -20.16 4.48
C ALA A 247 24.49 -18.88 4.88
N ALA A 248 23.99 -18.80 6.12
CA ALA A 248 23.33 -17.60 6.62
C ALA A 248 24.26 -16.38 6.61
N LYS A 249 25.51 -16.56 7.10
CA LYS A 249 26.53 -15.52 7.07
C LYS A 249 26.86 -15.10 5.64
N LYS A 250 27.10 -16.05 4.74
CA LYS A 250 27.44 -15.78 3.35
C LYS A 250 26.34 -14.99 2.62
N ALA A 251 25.07 -15.32 2.86
CA ALA A 251 23.95 -14.58 2.28
C ALA A 251 23.97 -13.09 2.67
N LYS A 252 24.19 -12.82 3.97
CA LYS A 252 24.29 -11.44 4.49
C LYS A 252 25.54 -10.71 3.99
N ASP A 253 26.70 -11.38 3.92
CA ASP A 253 27.96 -10.83 3.41
C ASP A 253 27.85 -10.46 1.93
N LEU A 254 27.00 -11.16 1.16
CA LEU A 254 26.66 -10.81 -0.23
C LEU A 254 25.67 -9.64 -0.37
N GLY A 255 25.25 -9.06 0.76
CA GLY A 255 24.30 -7.93 0.76
C GLY A 255 22.84 -8.36 0.60
N PHE A 256 22.50 -9.64 0.81
CA PHE A 256 21.10 -10.07 0.79
C PHE A 256 20.42 -9.65 2.08
N ARG A 257 19.25 -9.05 1.96
CA ARG A 257 18.41 -8.72 3.10
C ARG A 257 17.57 -9.93 3.46
N MET A 258 17.89 -10.57 4.59
CA MET A 258 17.30 -11.83 5.01
C MET A 258 16.28 -11.61 6.11
N PHE A 259 15.05 -12.00 5.87
CA PHE A 259 14.00 -12.11 6.88
C PHE A 259 13.81 -13.56 7.31
N ALA A 260 13.71 -13.79 8.61
CA ALA A 260 13.47 -15.11 9.18
C ALA A 260 12.11 -15.14 9.90
N VAL A 261 11.24 -16.05 9.49
CA VAL A 261 9.90 -16.25 10.06
C VAL A 261 9.80 -17.65 10.63
N GLY A 262 9.65 -17.73 11.93
CA GLY A 262 9.50 -18.98 12.66
C GLY A 262 8.13 -19.17 13.26
N VAL A 263 7.65 -20.42 13.26
CA VAL A 263 6.38 -20.81 13.87
C VAL A 263 6.56 -22.03 14.74
N GLY A 264 5.86 -22.07 15.86
CA GLY A 264 5.76 -23.26 16.71
C GLY A 264 7.09 -23.72 17.28
N ASN A 265 7.65 -24.81 16.76
CA ASN A 265 8.90 -25.41 17.23
C ASN A 265 10.16 -24.86 16.54
N ALA A 266 10.04 -23.79 15.76
CA ALA A 266 11.20 -23.12 15.17
C ALA A 266 12.20 -22.69 16.26
N VAL A 267 13.49 -22.85 15.99
CA VAL A 267 14.55 -22.47 16.93
C VAL A 267 14.89 -21.00 16.74
N GLU A 268 14.58 -20.18 17.74
CA GLU A 268 14.76 -18.73 17.64
C GLU A 268 16.21 -18.32 17.39
N ASP A 269 17.19 -19.02 17.92
CA ASP A 269 18.61 -18.74 17.67
C ASP A 269 18.98 -18.95 16.20
N GLU A 270 18.44 -20.00 15.55
CA GLU A 270 18.63 -20.21 14.11
C GLU A 270 17.97 -19.09 13.28
N LEU A 271 16.79 -18.65 13.69
CA LEU A 271 16.10 -17.54 13.02
C LEU A 271 16.89 -16.23 13.13
N ARG A 272 17.43 -15.94 14.31
CA ARG A 272 18.27 -14.75 14.53
C ARG A 272 19.57 -14.82 13.72
N GLU A 273 20.13 -16.00 13.58
CA GLU A 273 21.32 -16.20 12.77
C GLU A 273 21.08 -15.98 11.27
N ILE A 274 19.90 -16.37 10.76
CA ILE A 274 19.47 -16.14 9.38
C ILE A 274 19.17 -14.67 9.13
N ALA A 275 18.50 -13.98 10.08
CA ALA A 275 18.04 -12.61 9.94
C ALA A 275 19.17 -11.61 9.74
N SER A 276 18.94 -10.62 8.89
CA SER A 276 19.83 -9.47 8.72
C SER A 276 19.79 -8.53 9.93
N GLU A 277 20.79 -7.68 10.07
CA GLU A 277 20.82 -6.63 11.08
C GLU A 277 19.94 -5.42 10.65
N PRO A 278 19.28 -4.73 11.57
CA PRO A 278 19.12 -5.11 12.98
C PRO A 278 18.15 -6.31 13.12
N VAL A 279 18.56 -7.33 13.87
CA VAL A 279 17.82 -8.61 14.00
C VAL A 279 16.37 -8.39 14.43
N ALA A 280 16.11 -7.45 15.34
CA ALA A 280 14.77 -7.15 15.83
C ALA A 280 13.78 -6.72 14.73
N GLU A 281 14.28 -6.28 13.56
CA GLU A 281 13.47 -5.86 12.43
C GLU A 281 13.32 -6.95 11.36
N HIS A 282 14.21 -7.93 11.36
CA HIS A 282 14.27 -8.97 10.33
C HIS A 282 13.91 -10.37 10.84
N TYR A 283 13.62 -10.50 12.13
CA TYR A 283 13.26 -11.74 12.78
C TYR A 283 11.83 -11.68 13.31
N PHE A 284 11.04 -12.73 13.04
CA PHE A 284 9.67 -12.85 13.49
C PHE A 284 9.40 -14.26 13.98
N TYR A 285 8.72 -14.35 15.12
CA TYR A 285 8.30 -15.63 15.68
C TYR A 285 6.87 -15.59 16.19
N THR A 286 6.15 -16.70 16.03
CA THR A 286 4.84 -16.92 16.63
C THR A 286 4.67 -18.39 17.02
N ALA A 287 3.97 -18.64 18.14
CA ALA A 287 3.71 -19.99 18.60
C ALA A 287 2.66 -20.75 17.76
N ASP A 288 1.79 -20.04 17.01
CA ASP A 288 0.67 -20.64 16.28
C ASP A 288 0.61 -20.16 14.82
N PHE A 289 0.44 -21.12 13.91
CA PHE A 289 0.22 -20.86 12.48
C PHE A 289 -0.98 -19.94 12.20
N LYS A 290 -2.01 -19.93 13.03
CA LYS A 290 -3.19 -19.07 12.86
C LYS A 290 -2.84 -17.58 12.96
N THR A 291 -1.75 -17.24 13.62
CA THR A 291 -1.30 -15.86 13.85
C THR A 291 -0.27 -15.37 12.84
N ILE A 292 0.14 -16.22 11.88
CA ILE A 292 1.19 -15.85 10.90
C ILE A 292 0.76 -14.67 10.00
N SER A 293 -0.54 -14.47 9.81
CA SER A 293 -1.06 -13.30 9.08
C SER A 293 -0.67 -11.97 9.72
N LYS A 294 -0.52 -11.92 11.06
CA LYS A 294 -0.05 -10.72 11.77
C LYS A 294 1.44 -10.44 11.47
N ILE A 295 2.23 -11.50 11.34
CA ILE A 295 3.63 -11.40 10.89
C ILE A 295 3.66 -10.90 9.43
N GLY A 296 2.80 -11.45 8.57
CA GLY A 296 2.67 -11.01 7.18
C GLY A 296 2.45 -9.51 7.06
N LYS A 297 1.56 -8.93 7.87
CA LYS A 297 1.31 -7.48 7.91
C LYS A 297 2.54 -6.67 8.32
N LYS A 298 3.29 -7.12 9.33
CA LYS A 298 4.54 -6.46 9.75
C LYS A 298 5.63 -6.56 8.69
N LEU A 299 5.74 -7.73 8.06
CA LEU A 299 6.75 -8.00 7.05
C LEU A 299 6.50 -7.19 5.77
N GLN A 300 5.23 -7.02 5.36
CA GLN A 300 4.85 -6.17 4.23
C GLN A 300 5.42 -4.75 4.34
N MET A 301 5.39 -4.17 5.54
CA MET A 301 5.93 -2.82 5.81
C MET A 301 7.45 -2.76 5.76
N LYS A 302 8.14 -3.89 5.95
CA LYS A 302 9.61 -3.94 6.11
C LYS A 302 10.36 -4.47 4.89
N ILE A 303 9.67 -5.13 3.96
CA ILE A 303 10.28 -5.66 2.72
C ILE A 303 10.77 -4.54 1.82
N CYS A 304 10.07 -3.41 1.81
CA CYS A 304 10.45 -2.26 1.02
C CYS A 304 11.70 -1.64 1.63
N ILE A 305 12.70 -1.49 0.80
CA ILE A 305 13.93 -0.79 1.16
C ILE A 305 13.53 0.68 1.30
N GLU A 306 13.47 1.16 2.53
CA GLU A 306 13.62 2.59 2.77
C GLU A 306 14.99 2.95 2.19
N GLU A 307 15.01 3.78 1.14
CA GLU A 307 16.23 4.56 0.85
C GLU A 307 16.55 5.23 2.19
N ASP A 308 17.71 4.89 2.77
CA ASP A 308 18.18 5.48 4.03
C ASP A 308 17.95 7.01 3.91
N PRO A 309 17.08 7.61 4.75
CA PRO A 309 16.85 9.06 4.67
C PRO A 309 18.15 9.86 4.88
N CYS A 310 19.23 9.20 5.33
CA CYS A 310 20.58 9.74 5.39
C CYS A 310 21.38 9.62 4.09
N GLU A 311 20.97 8.83 3.10
CA GLU A 311 21.49 8.95 1.74
C GLU A 311 20.83 10.14 1.03
N CYS A 312 21.11 11.31 1.57
CA CYS A 312 20.79 12.54 0.87
C CYS A 312 21.44 12.47 -0.51
N LYS A 313 20.65 12.49 -1.60
CA LYS A 313 21.16 12.48 -2.99
C LYS A 313 22.25 13.53 -3.24
N SER A 314 22.29 14.57 -2.39
CA SER A 314 23.35 15.59 -2.31
C SER A 314 24.64 15.06 -1.68
N ILE A 315 24.60 14.17 -0.70
CA ILE A 315 25.79 13.59 -0.04
C ILE A 315 26.45 12.56 -0.97
N VAL A 316 25.68 11.69 -1.62
CA VAL A 316 26.20 10.73 -2.61
C VAL A 316 26.83 11.46 -3.81
N LYS A 317 26.17 12.52 -4.31
CA LYS A 317 26.76 13.39 -5.35
C LYS A 317 28.02 14.11 -4.86
N PHE A 318 28.09 14.49 -3.60
CA PHE A 318 29.26 15.13 -3.00
C PHE A 318 30.39 14.12 -2.85
N GLN A 319 30.14 12.92 -2.33
CA GLN A 319 31.13 11.83 -2.22
C GLN A 319 31.72 11.49 -3.61
N THR A 320 30.86 11.26 -4.61
CA THR A 320 31.30 10.97 -5.97
C THR A 320 32.14 12.10 -6.55
N LYS A 321 31.82 13.36 -6.25
CA LYS A 321 32.57 14.52 -6.69
C LYS A 321 33.93 14.62 -6.00
N VAL A 322 34.02 14.31 -4.72
CA VAL A 322 35.25 14.28 -3.91
C VAL A 322 36.16 13.13 -4.39
N GLU A 323 35.63 11.93 -4.61
CA GLU A 323 36.35 10.79 -5.11
C GLU A 323 36.96 11.06 -6.51
N ASN A 324 36.19 11.70 -7.41
CA ASN A 324 36.68 12.08 -8.72
C ASN A 324 37.77 13.17 -8.66
N LEU A 325 37.67 14.13 -7.73
CA LEU A 325 38.69 15.13 -7.46
C LEU A 325 39.97 14.50 -6.90
N ILE A 326 39.87 13.56 -5.97
CA ILE A 326 41.01 12.83 -5.43
C ILE A 326 41.69 12.02 -6.51
N LYS A 327 40.95 11.34 -7.39
CA LYS A 327 41.51 10.61 -8.53
C LYS A 327 42.22 11.53 -9.53
N SER A 328 41.72 12.74 -9.74
CA SER A 328 42.36 13.72 -10.65
C SER A 328 43.62 14.40 -10.07
N LEU A 329 43.79 14.37 -8.75
CA LEU A 329 44.98 14.89 -8.05
C LEU A 329 46.08 13.83 -7.89
N GLN A 330 45.78 12.56 -8.18
CA GLN A 330 46.74 11.45 -8.15
C GLN A 330 47.35 11.11 -9.52
N GLN A 331 46.90 11.78 -10.57
CA GLN A 331 47.50 11.77 -11.92
C GLN A 331 48.43 12.97 -12.13
#